data_e80d5eccdd41add60ec8b1da10daf899
#
_entry.id   e80d5eccdd41add60ec8b1da10daf899
#
_cell.length_a   1.000
_cell.length_b   1.000
_cell.length_c   1.000
_cell.angle_alpha   90.00
_cell.angle_beta   90.00
_cell.angle_gamma   90.00
#
_symmetry.space_group_name_H-M   'P 1'
#
loop_
_entity.id
_entity.type
_entity.pdbx_description
1 polymer ?
#
loop_
_entity_poly.entity_id
_entity_poly.type
_entity_poly.pdbx_seq_one_letter_code
_entity_poly.pdbx_strand_id
1 'polypeptide(L)'
;MTAPLLDVQNLRVSFPTPRGPVEVVKGVSFTLGRERLGIVGESGSGKSMTGRSILRLIRSPGKVTADKLVFNGIDLLALKEKEMRAIRGARISMVMQDPKFSLNPVMTVGEQIAEALLTHKKLPRREIAERVQNMLESVRISDPKRVAGLYPHEVSGGMGQRVMIAMMLIPEPDLLIADEPTSALDVSVQAQVLDIINDLVTTKGMGLILISHDLNLVSDYCDRILVMNTGQVVEECAAGQLANAKHPYTRGLLASIPRIDENREQLPVLDRSSWVL
;
A
#
# COMPACT_ATOMS: atom_id res chain seq x y z
N MET A 1 -1.80 -23.99 -13.04
CA MET A 1 -1.65 -22.59 -12.63
C MET A 1 -2.16 -22.47 -11.19
N THR A 2 -1.38 -21.98 -10.27
CA THR A 2 -1.81 -21.73 -8.89
C THR A 2 -2.86 -20.63 -8.88
N ALA A 3 -3.91 -20.78 -8.07
CA ALA A 3 -4.95 -19.74 -7.93
C ALA A 3 -4.31 -18.42 -7.43
N PRO A 4 -4.75 -17.25 -7.93
CA PRO A 4 -4.22 -15.97 -7.48
C PRO A 4 -4.52 -15.74 -6.00
N LEU A 5 -3.63 -15.01 -5.31
CA LEU A 5 -3.83 -14.57 -3.93
C LEU A 5 -5.00 -13.57 -3.84
N LEU A 6 -5.07 -12.64 -4.80
CA LEU A 6 -6.15 -11.67 -4.92
C LEU A 6 -6.64 -11.64 -6.37
N ASP A 7 -7.96 -11.67 -6.59
CA ASP A 7 -8.61 -11.55 -7.90
C ASP A 7 -9.66 -10.43 -7.83
N VAL A 8 -9.42 -9.38 -8.58
CA VAL A 8 -10.26 -8.18 -8.65
C VAL A 8 -10.79 -8.03 -10.07
N GLN A 9 -12.11 -7.97 -10.24
CA GLN A 9 -12.76 -7.78 -11.53
C GLN A 9 -13.82 -6.68 -11.44
N ASN A 10 -13.71 -5.70 -12.33
CA ASN A 10 -14.65 -4.60 -12.47
C ASN A 10 -14.91 -3.84 -11.15
N LEU A 11 -13.86 -3.60 -10.36
CA LEU A 11 -13.96 -2.86 -9.10
C LEU A 11 -14.35 -1.42 -9.38
N ARG A 12 -15.42 -0.94 -8.71
CA ARG A 12 -15.93 0.41 -8.82
C ARG A 12 -16.10 1.04 -7.45
N VAL A 13 -15.79 2.31 -7.35
CA VAL A 13 -16.04 3.13 -6.15
C VAL A 13 -16.73 4.41 -6.57
N SER A 14 -17.89 4.67 -5.98
CA SER A 14 -18.67 5.86 -6.26
C SER A 14 -19.10 6.59 -4.98
N PHE A 15 -19.21 7.91 -5.09
CA PHE A 15 -19.73 8.78 -4.04
C PHE A 15 -20.94 9.55 -4.55
N PRO A 16 -22.05 9.60 -3.81
CA PRO A 16 -23.18 10.45 -4.18
C PRO A 16 -22.79 11.92 -4.02
N THR A 17 -23.14 12.72 -5.03
CA THR A 17 -22.99 14.17 -4.99
C THR A 17 -24.31 14.85 -5.39
N PRO A 18 -24.52 16.13 -5.09
CA PRO A 18 -25.73 16.85 -5.51
C PRO A 18 -25.99 16.84 -7.02
N ARG A 19 -24.91 16.64 -7.82
CA ARG A 19 -25.00 16.57 -9.30
C ARG A 19 -25.08 15.14 -9.84
N GLY A 20 -25.28 14.15 -8.97
CA GLY A 20 -25.28 12.72 -9.31
C GLY A 20 -24.06 11.99 -8.76
N PRO A 21 -24.00 10.66 -8.87
CA PRO A 21 -22.90 9.86 -8.38
C PRO A 21 -21.61 10.13 -9.19
N VAL A 22 -20.50 10.31 -8.49
CA VAL A 22 -19.15 10.43 -9.09
C VAL A 22 -18.40 9.14 -8.85
N GLU A 23 -17.98 8.47 -9.93
CA GLU A 23 -17.10 7.30 -9.85
C GLU A 23 -15.64 7.74 -9.79
N VAL A 24 -14.95 7.32 -8.73
CA VAL A 24 -13.52 7.57 -8.49
C VAL A 24 -12.65 6.35 -8.84
N VAL A 25 -13.25 5.16 -8.90
CA VAL A 25 -12.67 3.93 -9.45
C VAL A 25 -13.71 3.35 -10.43
N LYS A 26 -13.29 3.08 -11.67
CA LYS A 26 -14.20 2.88 -12.81
C LYS A 26 -13.90 1.54 -13.51
N GLY A 27 -14.12 0.41 -12.82
CA GLY A 27 -13.97 -0.91 -13.41
C GLY A 27 -12.54 -1.42 -13.43
N VAL A 28 -11.78 -1.21 -12.35
CA VAL A 28 -10.42 -1.72 -12.20
C VAL A 28 -10.44 -3.24 -12.07
N SER A 29 -9.61 -3.91 -12.87
CA SER A 29 -9.47 -5.37 -12.88
C SER A 29 -7.99 -5.75 -12.88
N PHE A 30 -7.60 -6.68 -12.01
CA PHE A 30 -6.27 -7.28 -11.96
C PHE A 30 -6.27 -8.53 -11.09
N THR A 31 -5.27 -9.37 -11.25
CA THR A 31 -4.97 -10.46 -10.34
C THR A 31 -3.63 -10.20 -9.66
N LEU A 32 -3.44 -10.77 -8.47
CA LEU A 32 -2.18 -10.71 -7.74
C LEU A 32 -1.83 -12.10 -7.22
N GLY A 33 -0.62 -12.55 -7.50
CA GLY A 33 0.01 -13.71 -6.89
C GLY A 33 0.81 -13.34 -5.63
N ARG A 34 1.83 -14.12 -5.32
CA ARG A 34 2.83 -13.75 -4.31
C ARG A 34 3.97 -12.99 -5.00
N GLU A 35 3.63 -11.84 -5.52
CA GLU A 35 4.47 -10.92 -6.29
C GLU A 35 4.33 -9.50 -5.72
N ARG A 36 5.12 -8.56 -6.22
CA ARG A 36 5.07 -7.14 -5.89
C ARG A 36 4.43 -6.39 -7.05
N LEU A 37 3.19 -5.94 -6.84
CA LEU A 37 2.43 -5.16 -7.81
C LEU A 37 2.51 -3.67 -7.44
N GLY A 38 3.00 -2.86 -8.35
CA GLY A 38 2.96 -1.41 -8.25
C GLY A 38 1.68 -0.83 -8.83
N ILE A 39 1.09 0.15 -8.16
CA ILE A 39 -0.01 0.96 -8.69
C ILE A 39 0.44 2.41 -8.72
N VAL A 40 0.57 2.99 -9.91
CA VAL A 40 1.08 4.35 -10.12
C VAL A 40 0.09 5.24 -10.86
N GLY A 41 0.29 6.54 -10.79
CA GLY A 41 -0.50 7.57 -11.48
C GLY A 41 -0.54 8.88 -10.70
N GLU A 42 -1.10 9.93 -11.27
CA GLU A 42 -1.24 11.23 -10.62
C GLU A 42 -2.11 11.18 -9.36
N SER A 43 -1.99 12.22 -8.51
CA SER A 43 -2.90 12.40 -7.38
C SER A 43 -4.35 12.46 -7.87
N GLY A 44 -5.26 11.76 -7.18
CA GLY A 44 -6.67 11.68 -7.59
C GLY A 44 -6.98 10.63 -8.65
N SER A 45 -6.01 9.86 -9.17
CA SER A 45 -6.27 8.80 -10.18
C SER A 45 -7.00 7.56 -9.64
N GLY A 46 -7.29 7.47 -8.34
CA GLY A 46 -8.05 6.37 -7.74
C GLY A 46 -7.23 5.28 -7.04
N LYS A 47 -5.90 5.38 -7.03
CA LYS A 47 -4.98 4.36 -6.45
C LYS A 47 -5.31 3.99 -5.01
N SER A 48 -5.29 4.97 -4.11
CA SER A 48 -5.60 4.75 -2.68
C SER A 48 -7.03 4.25 -2.46
N MET A 49 -7.99 4.70 -3.29
CA MET A 49 -9.37 4.21 -3.23
C MET A 49 -9.45 2.74 -3.64
N THR A 50 -8.67 2.31 -4.64
CA THR A 50 -8.55 0.90 -5.03
C THR A 50 -8.02 0.05 -3.86
N GLY A 51 -6.90 0.43 -3.24
CA GLY A 51 -6.35 -0.27 -2.07
C GLY A 51 -7.33 -0.35 -0.89
N ARG A 52 -7.96 0.77 -0.53
CA ARG A 52 -8.95 0.84 0.56
C ARG A 52 -10.21 0.02 0.28
N SER A 53 -10.59 -0.12 -0.98
CA SER A 53 -11.77 -0.91 -1.38
C SER A 53 -11.58 -2.40 -1.15
N ILE A 54 -10.38 -2.92 -1.37
CA ILE A 54 -10.03 -4.32 -1.10
C ILE A 54 -10.30 -4.66 0.38
N LEU A 55 -9.97 -3.75 1.29
CA LEU A 55 -10.22 -3.87 2.72
C LEU A 55 -11.61 -3.39 3.15
N ARG A 56 -12.47 -2.95 2.22
CA ARG A 56 -13.79 -2.37 2.52
C ARG A 56 -13.71 -1.23 3.53
N LEU A 57 -12.70 -0.35 3.38
CA LEU A 57 -12.47 0.83 4.22
C LEU A 57 -13.10 2.10 3.65
N ILE A 58 -13.87 2.01 2.57
CA ILE A 58 -14.61 3.15 2.02
C ILE A 58 -15.80 3.45 2.94
N ARG A 59 -15.76 4.64 3.55
CA ARG A 59 -16.81 5.08 4.48
C ARG A 59 -18.06 5.50 3.74
N SER A 60 -19.23 5.27 4.34
CA SER A 60 -20.51 5.86 3.90
C SER A 60 -20.36 7.38 3.75
N PRO A 61 -20.93 8.01 2.69
CA PRO A 61 -21.86 7.45 1.72
C PRO A 61 -21.20 6.77 0.49
N GLY A 62 -19.89 6.54 0.47
CA GLY A 62 -19.21 5.84 -0.60
C GLY A 62 -19.70 4.40 -0.77
N LYS A 63 -19.79 3.95 -2.02
CA LYS A 63 -20.23 2.59 -2.39
C LYS A 63 -19.11 1.89 -3.14
N VAL A 64 -18.89 0.61 -2.79
CA VAL A 64 -17.94 -0.29 -3.47
C VAL A 64 -18.76 -1.40 -4.13
N THR A 65 -18.52 -1.65 -5.40
CA THR A 65 -19.06 -2.78 -6.17
C THR A 65 -17.96 -3.42 -6.98
N ALA A 66 -18.06 -4.72 -7.25
CA ALA A 66 -17.18 -5.44 -8.17
C ALA A 66 -17.91 -6.69 -8.68
N ASP A 67 -17.54 -7.19 -9.86
CA ASP A 67 -18.00 -8.48 -10.34
C ASP A 67 -17.32 -9.61 -9.57
N LYS A 68 -16.05 -9.36 -9.16
CA LYS A 68 -15.27 -10.27 -8.32
C LYS A 68 -14.32 -9.50 -7.44
N LEU A 69 -14.29 -9.84 -6.15
CA LEU A 69 -13.29 -9.36 -5.19
C LEU A 69 -12.96 -10.52 -4.24
N VAL A 70 -12.06 -11.40 -4.71
CA VAL A 70 -11.76 -12.67 -4.06
C VAL A 70 -10.32 -12.66 -3.57
N PHE A 71 -10.15 -12.92 -2.27
CA PHE A 71 -8.85 -13.06 -1.63
C PHE A 71 -8.68 -14.50 -1.12
N ASN A 72 -7.66 -15.21 -1.63
CA ASN A 72 -7.38 -16.59 -1.28
C ASN A 72 -8.62 -17.51 -1.28
N GLY A 73 -9.46 -17.38 -2.33
CA GLY A 73 -10.70 -18.12 -2.50
C GLY A 73 -11.92 -17.59 -1.72
N ILE A 74 -11.76 -16.51 -0.93
CA ILE A 74 -12.81 -15.91 -0.12
C ILE A 74 -13.35 -14.66 -0.82
N ASP A 75 -14.67 -14.62 -1.11
CA ASP A 75 -15.33 -13.42 -1.63
C ASP A 75 -15.45 -12.36 -0.52
N LEU A 76 -14.65 -11.29 -0.63
CA LEU A 76 -14.61 -10.23 0.38
C LEU A 76 -15.90 -9.40 0.41
N LEU A 77 -16.65 -9.30 -0.68
CA LEU A 77 -17.92 -8.54 -0.72
C LEU A 77 -19.05 -9.27 -0.01
N ALA A 78 -19.04 -10.60 -0.02
CA ALA A 78 -20.05 -11.43 0.63
C ALA A 78 -19.87 -11.53 2.15
N LEU A 79 -18.67 -11.21 2.70
CA LEU A 79 -18.40 -11.31 4.12
C LEU A 79 -19.23 -10.34 4.96
N LYS A 80 -19.70 -10.81 6.12
CA LYS A 80 -20.21 -9.92 7.18
C LYS A 80 -19.05 -9.14 7.81
N GLU A 81 -19.35 -8.02 8.46
CA GLU A 81 -18.33 -7.16 9.05
C GLU A 81 -17.45 -7.89 10.10
N LYS A 82 -18.05 -8.80 10.89
CA LYS A 82 -17.29 -9.63 11.85
C LYS A 82 -16.25 -10.51 11.15
N GLU A 83 -16.60 -11.08 10.01
CA GLU A 83 -15.69 -11.93 9.21
C GLU A 83 -14.61 -11.09 8.53
N MET A 84 -15.00 -9.91 8.02
CA MET A 84 -14.03 -8.97 7.43
C MET A 84 -13.01 -8.45 8.44
N ARG A 85 -13.38 -8.27 9.72
CA ARG A 85 -12.43 -7.95 10.81
C ARG A 85 -11.40 -9.03 11.05
N ALA A 86 -11.73 -10.29 10.81
CA ALA A 86 -10.76 -11.39 10.90
C ALA A 86 -9.78 -11.43 9.72
N ILE A 87 -10.10 -10.75 8.61
CA ILE A 87 -9.21 -10.59 7.44
C ILE A 87 -8.31 -9.37 7.61
N ARG A 88 -8.88 -8.22 8.02
CA ARG A 88 -8.13 -6.97 8.20
C ARG A 88 -7.07 -7.13 9.29
N GLY A 89 -5.84 -6.78 8.97
CA GLY A 89 -4.67 -6.91 9.84
C GLY A 89 -4.11 -8.33 9.92
N ALA A 90 -4.95 -9.36 10.06
CA ALA A 90 -4.49 -10.76 10.18
C ALA A 90 -4.02 -11.36 8.85
N ARG A 91 -4.75 -11.07 7.76
CA ARG A 91 -4.52 -11.68 6.44
C ARG A 91 -4.17 -10.65 5.37
N ILE A 92 -4.77 -9.46 5.45
CA ILE A 92 -4.47 -8.31 4.59
C ILE A 92 -4.20 -7.14 5.52
N SER A 93 -2.98 -6.60 5.49
CA SER A 93 -2.60 -5.39 6.21
C SER A 93 -2.43 -4.22 5.25
N MET A 94 -2.60 -3.00 5.77
CA MET A 94 -2.43 -1.77 4.99
C MET A 94 -1.60 -0.75 5.77
N VAL A 95 -0.46 -0.35 5.19
CA VAL A 95 0.34 0.80 5.64
C VAL A 95 -0.23 2.04 4.98
N MET A 96 -0.56 3.07 5.77
CA MET A 96 -1.12 4.33 5.28
C MET A 96 -0.05 5.43 5.25
N GLN A 97 -0.34 6.49 4.53
CA GLN A 97 0.59 7.54 4.14
C GLN A 97 1.31 8.26 5.30
N ASP A 98 0.68 8.47 6.46
CA ASP A 98 1.27 9.26 7.55
C ASP A 98 1.27 8.48 8.88
N PRO A 99 2.48 8.17 9.43
CA PRO A 99 2.60 7.48 10.71
C PRO A 99 2.07 8.29 11.90
N LYS A 100 2.10 9.63 11.83
CA LYS A 100 1.64 10.50 12.94
C LYS A 100 0.16 10.32 13.24
N PHE A 101 -0.66 9.96 12.23
CA PHE A 101 -2.08 9.66 12.43
C PHE A 101 -2.35 8.18 12.71
N SER A 102 -1.34 7.33 12.59
CA SER A 102 -1.45 5.88 12.78
C SER A 102 -1.03 5.41 14.16
N LEU A 103 -0.14 6.17 14.85
CA LEU A 103 0.35 5.83 16.17
C LEU A 103 -0.47 6.56 17.27
N ASN A 104 -0.87 5.80 18.29
CA ASN A 104 -1.55 6.36 19.46
C ASN A 104 -0.54 7.07 20.37
N PRO A 105 -0.63 8.40 20.59
CA PRO A 105 0.37 9.14 21.35
C PRO A 105 0.43 8.81 22.85
N VAL A 106 -0.58 8.12 23.39
CA VAL A 106 -0.67 7.77 24.83
C VAL A 106 -0.32 6.32 25.13
N MET A 107 0.13 5.56 24.11
CA MET A 107 0.62 4.20 24.27
C MET A 107 2.08 4.12 23.83
N THR A 108 2.85 3.25 24.47
CA THR A 108 4.23 3.00 24.05
C THR A 108 4.28 2.25 22.72
N VAL A 109 5.41 2.33 22.04
CA VAL A 109 5.67 1.61 20.77
C VAL A 109 5.43 0.11 20.95
N GLY A 110 5.97 -0.49 22.00
CA GLY A 110 5.83 -1.92 22.27
C GLY A 110 4.38 -2.35 22.53
N GLU A 111 3.62 -1.52 23.28
CA GLU A 111 2.21 -1.79 23.55
C GLU A 111 1.38 -1.79 22.27
N GLN A 112 1.60 -0.85 21.35
CA GLN A 112 0.88 -0.76 20.10
C GLN A 112 1.18 -1.94 19.16
N ILE A 113 2.45 -2.34 19.06
CA ILE A 113 2.84 -3.53 18.28
C ILE A 113 2.23 -4.80 18.90
N ALA A 114 2.26 -4.91 20.23
CA ALA A 114 1.64 -6.03 20.94
C ALA A 114 0.12 -6.07 20.74
N GLU A 115 -0.56 -4.93 20.79
CA GLU A 115 -2.01 -4.82 20.54
C GLU A 115 -2.38 -5.30 19.14
N ALA A 116 -1.63 -4.91 18.11
CA ALA A 116 -1.84 -5.36 16.73
C ALA A 116 -1.78 -6.89 16.62
N LEU A 117 -0.86 -7.54 17.35
CA LEU A 117 -0.75 -9.00 17.39
C LEU A 117 -1.91 -9.64 18.19
N LEU A 118 -2.22 -9.09 19.36
CA LEU A 118 -3.22 -9.63 20.29
C LEU A 118 -4.65 -9.48 19.78
N THR A 119 -4.91 -8.55 18.89
CA THR A 119 -6.21 -8.41 18.22
C THR A 119 -6.60 -9.69 17.46
N HIS A 120 -5.61 -10.46 17.01
CA HIS A 120 -5.81 -11.64 16.18
C HIS A 120 -5.33 -12.96 16.80
N LYS A 121 -4.40 -12.92 17.75
CA LYS A 121 -3.77 -14.11 18.33
C LYS A 121 -3.79 -14.05 19.86
N LYS A 122 -4.17 -15.14 20.52
CA LYS A 122 -4.06 -15.29 21.98
C LYS A 122 -2.71 -15.93 22.29
N LEU A 123 -1.79 -15.18 22.86
CA LEU A 123 -0.43 -15.62 23.15
C LEU A 123 -0.03 -15.30 24.60
N PRO A 124 0.90 -16.09 25.20
CA PRO A 124 1.48 -15.76 26.51
C PRO A 124 2.28 -14.44 26.48
N ARG A 125 2.27 -13.69 27.57
CA ARG A 125 2.97 -12.39 27.68
C ARG A 125 4.45 -12.46 27.25
N ARG A 126 5.15 -13.53 27.64
CA ARG A 126 6.57 -13.73 27.28
C ARG A 126 6.76 -13.82 25.76
N GLU A 127 5.93 -14.60 25.09
CA GLU A 127 5.98 -14.77 23.64
C GLU A 127 5.66 -13.47 22.90
N ILE A 128 4.71 -12.68 23.42
CA ILE A 128 4.37 -11.37 22.84
C ILE A 128 5.59 -10.44 22.91
N ALA A 129 6.23 -10.34 24.09
CA ALA A 129 7.40 -9.47 24.26
C ALA A 129 8.56 -9.87 23.33
N GLU A 130 8.81 -11.17 23.17
CA GLU A 130 9.82 -11.70 22.25
C GLU A 130 9.48 -11.37 20.79
N ARG A 131 8.23 -11.57 20.35
CA ARG A 131 7.79 -11.26 18.98
C ARG A 131 7.87 -9.76 18.69
N VAL A 132 7.50 -8.89 19.63
CA VAL A 132 7.62 -7.44 19.51
C VAL A 132 9.08 -7.04 19.33
N GLN A 133 9.98 -7.60 20.15
CA GLN A 133 11.41 -7.31 20.05
C GLN A 133 11.96 -7.75 18.68
N ASN A 134 11.71 -8.99 18.27
CA ASN A 134 12.15 -9.53 16.98
C ASN A 134 11.58 -8.72 15.80
N MET A 135 10.35 -8.24 15.90
CA MET A 135 9.74 -7.42 14.86
C MET A 135 10.41 -6.04 14.77
N LEU A 136 10.73 -5.41 15.91
CA LEU A 136 11.47 -4.14 15.93
C LEU A 136 12.89 -4.31 15.35
N GLU A 137 13.56 -5.42 15.62
CA GLU A 137 14.84 -5.78 14.99
C GLU A 137 14.69 -5.94 13.47
N SER A 138 13.63 -6.64 13.02
CA SER A 138 13.35 -6.88 11.60
C SER A 138 13.11 -5.59 10.82
N VAL A 139 12.54 -4.55 11.46
CA VAL A 139 12.41 -3.20 10.87
C VAL A 139 13.64 -2.33 11.12
N ARG A 140 14.79 -2.94 11.47
CA ARG A 140 16.09 -2.28 11.64
C ARG A 140 16.11 -1.19 12.71
N ILE A 141 15.39 -1.39 13.83
CA ILE A 141 15.52 -0.56 15.04
C ILE A 141 16.72 -1.05 15.85
N SER A 142 17.69 -0.19 16.09
CA SER A 142 19.00 -0.54 16.69
C SER A 142 18.94 -0.91 18.17
N ASP A 143 17.96 -0.40 18.94
CA ASP A 143 17.76 -0.71 20.36
C ASP A 143 16.28 -1.04 20.62
N PRO A 144 15.83 -2.25 20.23
CA PRO A 144 14.42 -2.66 20.30
C PRO A 144 13.85 -2.56 21.72
N LYS A 145 14.62 -2.94 22.74
CA LYS A 145 14.17 -2.92 24.15
C LYS A 145 13.87 -1.51 24.63
N ARG A 146 14.77 -0.58 24.37
CA ARG A 146 14.58 0.82 24.72
C ARG A 146 13.43 1.43 23.94
N VAL A 147 13.41 1.22 22.60
CA VAL A 147 12.40 1.82 21.72
C VAL A 147 11.00 1.28 22.02
N ALA A 148 10.85 0.02 22.40
CA ALA A 148 9.56 -0.54 22.81
C ALA A 148 8.94 0.21 23.99
N GLY A 149 9.75 0.82 24.88
CA GLY A 149 9.28 1.62 26.03
C GLY A 149 9.01 3.08 25.71
N LEU A 150 9.36 3.59 24.53
CA LEU A 150 9.17 4.97 24.12
C LEU A 150 7.75 5.24 23.63
N TYR A 151 7.32 6.48 23.75
CA TYR A 151 6.08 6.98 23.16
C TYR A 151 6.34 7.52 21.72
N PRO A 152 5.30 7.64 20.87
CA PRO A 152 5.46 8.13 19.50
C PRO A 152 6.14 9.49 19.36
N HIS A 153 5.99 10.39 20.32
CA HIS A 153 6.62 11.71 20.32
C HIS A 153 8.12 11.69 20.69
N GLU A 154 8.62 10.57 21.21
CA GLU A 154 10.02 10.37 21.58
C GLU A 154 10.84 9.69 20.46
N VAL A 155 10.21 9.28 19.36
CA VAL A 155 10.86 8.65 18.22
C VAL A 155 10.92 9.60 17.01
N SER A 156 11.96 9.47 16.17
CA SER A 156 12.05 10.22 14.92
C SER A 156 10.97 9.81 13.91
N GLY A 157 10.70 10.66 12.90
CA GLY A 157 9.71 10.34 11.86
C GLY A 157 10.00 9.01 11.14
N GLY A 158 11.26 8.75 10.76
CA GLY A 158 11.66 7.49 10.15
C GLY A 158 11.54 6.28 11.08
N MET A 159 11.77 6.46 12.39
CA MET A 159 11.52 5.40 13.37
C MET A 159 10.01 5.16 13.53
N GLY A 160 9.19 6.19 13.57
CA GLY A 160 7.72 6.07 13.62
C GLY A 160 7.17 5.31 12.42
N GLN A 161 7.72 5.55 11.23
CA GLN A 161 7.36 4.80 10.02
C GLN A 161 7.69 3.31 10.14
N ARG A 162 8.90 2.98 10.62
CA ARG A 162 9.30 1.58 10.86
C ARG A 162 8.45 0.91 11.92
N VAL A 163 8.07 1.61 12.97
CA VAL A 163 7.13 1.13 14.01
C VAL A 163 5.77 0.84 13.40
N MET A 164 5.23 1.72 12.56
CA MET A 164 3.97 1.47 11.87
C MET A 164 4.04 0.23 10.97
N ILE A 165 5.14 0.05 10.23
CA ILE A 165 5.38 -1.16 9.42
C ILE A 165 5.42 -2.40 10.33
N ALA A 166 6.12 -2.32 11.47
CA ALA A 166 6.16 -3.40 12.46
C ALA A 166 4.76 -3.81 12.96
N MET A 167 3.90 -2.82 13.27
CA MET A 167 2.50 -3.06 13.68
C MET A 167 1.71 -3.78 12.57
N MET A 168 1.89 -3.38 11.31
CA MET A 168 1.16 -3.97 10.20
C MET A 168 1.65 -5.37 9.82
N LEU A 169 2.90 -5.71 10.12
CA LEU A 169 3.52 -6.98 9.74
C LEU A 169 3.65 -8.01 10.86
N ILE A 170 3.51 -7.61 12.13
CA ILE A 170 3.61 -8.55 13.26
C ILE A 170 2.53 -9.64 13.26
N PRO A 171 1.29 -9.42 12.73
CA PRO A 171 0.32 -10.50 12.58
C PRO A 171 0.69 -11.52 11.52
N GLU A 172 1.68 -11.23 10.65
CA GLU A 172 2.14 -12.05 9.51
C GLU A 172 1.06 -12.21 8.43
N PRO A 173 0.63 -11.10 7.79
CA PRO A 173 -0.39 -11.14 6.76
C PRO A 173 0.10 -11.86 5.49
N ASP A 174 -0.84 -12.33 4.65
CA ASP A 174 -0.53 -12.88 3.33
C ASP A 174 -0.33 -11.78 2.27
N LEU A 175 -0.96 -10.62 2.47
CA LEU A 175 -0.93 -9.46 1.57
C LEU A 175 -0.67 -8.18 2.35
N LEU A 176 0.30 -7.41 1.91
CA LEU A 176 0.54 -6.03 2.35
C LEU A 176 0.10 -5.05 1.27
N ILE A 177 -0.72 -4.07 1.63
CA ILE A 177 -1.02 -2.90 0.80
C ILE A 177 -0.26 -1.72 1.41
N ALA A 178 0.67 -1.13 0.68
CA ALA A 178 1.45 0.02 1.11
C ALA A 178 1.02 1.26 0.29
N ASP A 179 0.21 2.14 0.91
CA ASP A 179 -0.35 3.35 0.28
C ASP A 179 0.57 4.54 0.58
N GLU A 180 1.43 4.88 -0.36
CA GLU A 180 2.45 5.92 -0.26
C GLU A 180 3.29 5.85 1.04
N PRO A 181 3.92 4.69 1.33
CA PRO A 181 4.51 4.44 2.65
C PRO A 181 5.68 5.34 3.00
N THR A 182 6.17 6.14 2.07
CA THR A 182 7.38 6.97 2.23
C THR A 182 7.18 8.45 1.91
N SER A 183 5.97 8.89 1.57
CA SER A 183 5.69 10.25 1.09
C SER A 183 6.03 11.38 2.07
N ALA A 184 6.11 11.09 3.37
CA ALA A 184 6.45 12.04 4.44
C ALA A 184 7.92 12.00 4.88
N LEU A 185 8.79 11.27 4.14
CA LEU A 185 10.19 11.01 4.50
C LEU A 185 11.13 11.66 3.48
N ASP A 186 12.36 11.96 3.94
CA ASP A 186 13.44 12.34 3.04
C ASP A 186 13.92 11.15 2.19
N VAL A 187 14.55 11.44 1.05
CA VAL A 187 14.94 10.44 0.03
C VAL A 187 15.81 9.32 0.62
N SER A 188 16.69 9.63 1.55
CA SER A 188 17.61 8.64 2.14
C SER A 188 16.88 7.64 3.04
N VAL A 189 15.86 8.11 3.77
CA VAL A 189 15.03 7.28 4.65
C VAL A 189 13.98 6.51 3.83
N GLN A 190 13.49 7.07 2.72
CA GLN A 190 12.56 6.37 1.82
C GLN A 190 13.13 5.05 1.33
N ALA A 191 14.34 5.03 0.79
CA ALA A 191 15.00 3.81 0.30
C ALA A 191 15.11 2.76 1.43
N GLN A 192 15.55 3.16 2.62
CA GLN A 192 15.67 2.25 3.76
C GLN A 192 14.33 1.62 4.18
N VAL A 193 13.25 2.39 4.14
CA VAL A 193 11.89 1.90 4.49
C VAL A 193 11.40 0.91 3.44
N LEU A 194 11.62 1.19 2.16
CA LEU A 194 11.24 0.29 1.09
C LEU A 194 12.06 -1.00 1.07
N ASP A 195 13.36 -0.93 1.37
CA ASP A 195 14.20 -2.11 1.54
C ASP A 195 13.68 -3.00 2.67
N ILE A 196 13.28 -2.41 3.81
CA ILE A 196 12.68 -3.16 4.92
C ILE A 196 11.40 -3.87 4.47
N ILE A 197 10.51 -3.17 3.77
CA ILE A 197 9.27 -3.76 3.25
C ILE A 197 9.59 -4.90 2.28
N ASN A 198 10.51 -4.67 1.33
CA ASN A 198 10.92 -5.65 0.33
C ASN A 198 11.52 -6.90 0.97
N ASP A 199 12.44 -6.74 1.93
CA ASP A 199 13.06 -7.85 2.65
C ASP A 199 12.02 -8.69 3.38
N LEU A 200 11.10 -8.05 4.10
CA LEU A 200 10.06 -8.73 4.87
C LEU A 200 9.03 -9.43 3.97
N VAL A 201 8.61 -8.79 2.88
CA VAL A 201 7.70 -9.36 1.87
C VAL A 201 8.34 -10.60 1.24
N THR A 202 9.60 -10.51 0.83
CA THR A 202 10.34 -11.61 0.20
C THR A 202 10.57 -12.76 1.18
N THR A 203 11.08 -12.47 2.38
CA THR A 203 11.39 -13.50 3.38
C THR A 203 10.16 -14.26 3.85
N LYS A 204 9.02 -13.57 3.97
CA LYS A 204 7.76 -14.19 4.43
C LYS A 204 6.89 -14.71 3.27
N GLY A 205 7.30 -14.52 2.02
CA GLY A 205 6.55 -14.95 0.84
C GLY A 205 5.16 -14.32 0.74
N MET A 206 5.03 -13.04 1.08
CA MET A 206 3.78 -12.27 1.00
C MET A 206 3.55 -11.71 -0.41
N GLY A 207 2.30 -11.37 -0.74
CA GLY A 207 2.01 -10.45 -1.83
C GLY A 207 2.18 -9.00 -1.37
N LEU A 208 2.57 -8.10 -2.28
CA LEU A 208 2.65 -6.66 -2.05
C LEU A 208 1.86 -5.89 -3.10
N ILE A 209 1.05 -4.93 -2.67
CA ILE A 209 0.56 -3.84 -3.51
C ILE A 209 1.24 -2.56 -3.02
N LEU A 210 2.13 -2.00 -3.85
CA LEU A 210 2.80 -0.73 -3.56
C LEU A 210 2.14 0.39 -4.37
N ILE A 211 1.48 1.31 -3.68
CA ILE A 211 0.85 2.49 -4.28
C ILE A 211 1.82 3.66 -4.14
N SER A 212 2.15 4.30 -5.24
CA SER A 212 3.01 5.49 -5.28
C SER A 212 2.65 6.41 -6.45
N HIS A 213 3.06 7.67 -6.35
CA HIS A 213 3.10 8.59 -7.48
C HIS A 213 4.48 8.61 -8.17
N ASP A 214 5.48 7.96 -7.58
CA ASP A 214 6.85 7.86 -8.13
C ASP A 214 7.02 6.58 -8.94
N LEU A 215 7.15 6.74 -10.26
CA LEU A 215 7.33 5.64 -11.21
C LEU A 215 8.68 4.95 -11.05
N ASN A 216 9.75 5.69 -10.75
CA ASN A 216 11.07 5.11 -10.57
C ASN A 216 11.08 4.17 -9.39
N LEU A 217 10.56 4.64 -8.25
CA LEU A 217 10.43 3.85 -7.04
C LEU A 217 9.67 2.55 -7.28
N VAL A 218 8.55 2.60 -7.97
CA VAL A 218 7.74 1.39 -8.25
C VAL A 218 8.46 0.48 -9.26
N SER A 219 9.17 1.05 -10.24
CA SER A 219 9.97 0.26 -11.19
C SER A 219 11.10 -0.52 -10.50
N ASP A 220 11.70 0.06 -9.46
CA ASP A 220 12.81 -0.56 -8.74
C ASP A 220 12.37 -1.65 -7.75
N TYR A 221 11.18 -1.49 -7.15
CA TYR A 221 10.71 -2.38 -6.07
C TYR A 221 9.62 -3.37 -6.45
N CYS A 222 9.00 -3.25 -7.64
CA CYS A 222 7.91 -4.10 -8.07
C CYS A 222 8.27 -5.01 -9.24
N ASP A 223 7.51 -6.09 -9.40
CA ASP A 223 7.66 -7.04 -10.51
C ASP A 223 6.77 -6.62 -11.70
N ARG A 224 5.59 -6.05 -11.41
CA ARG A 224 4.57 -5.63 -12.36
C ARG A 224 3.94 -4.31 -11.92
N ILE A 225 3.51 -3.51 -12.89
CA ILE A 225 3.00 -2.16 -12.67
C ILE A 225 1.63 -2.00 -13.35
N LEU A 226 0.67 -1.43 -12.62
CA LEU A 226 -0.57 -0.89 -13.14
C LEU A 226 -0.50 0.64 -13.14
N VAL A 227 -0.71 1.25 -14.28
CA VAL A 227 -0.80 2.71 -14.41
C VAL A 227 -2.26 3.11 -14.38
N MET A 228 -2.62 3.95 -13.40
CA MET A 228 -3.98 4.44 -13.23
C MET A 228 -4.12 5.90 -13.66
N ASN A 229 -5.16 6.18 -14.43
CA ASN A 229 -5.59 7.54 -14.77
C ASN A 229 -7.11 7.67 -14.60
N THR A 230 -7.59 8.75 -13.99
CA THR A 230 -9.02 9.08 -13.83
C THR A 230 -9.92 7.91 -13.41
N GLY A 231 -9.42 7.04 -12.52
CA GLY A 231 -10.15 5.90 -11.97
C GLY A 231 -10.04 4.60 -12.76
N GLN A 232 -9.28 4.55 -13.83
CA GLN A 232 -9.11 3.38 -14.69
C GLN A 232 -7.65 2.93 -14.75
N VAL A 233 -7.42 1.63 -15.00
CA VAL A 233 -6.11 1.13 -15.40
C VAL A 233 -5.97 1.39 -16.89
N VAL A 234 -4.99 2.21 -17.27
CA VAL A 234 -4.73 2.58 -18.67
C VAL A 234 -3.59 1.76 -19.27
N GLU A 235 -2.73 1.21 -18.43
CA GLU A 235 -1.64 0.32 -18.87
C GLU A 235 -1.24 -0.65 -17.77
N GLU A 236 -0.85 -1.85 -18.17
CA GLU A 236 -0.24 -2.87 -17.33
C GLU A 236 1.01 -3.39 -18.01
N CYS A 237 2.13 -3.45 -17.28
CA CYS A 237 3.40 -3.92 -17.80
C CYS A 237 4.28 -4.56 -16.72
N ALA A 238 5.26 -5.38 -17.12
CA ALA A 238 6.36 -5.72 -16.21
C ALA A 238 7.17 -4.48 -15.86
N ALA A 239 7.68 -4.38 -14.62
CA ALA A 239 8.40 -3.19 -14.16
C ALA A 239 9.60 -2.85 -15.06
N GLY A 240 10.40 -3.83 -15.46
CA GLY A 240 11.51 -3.65 -16.40
C GLY A 240 11.13 -3.22 -17.82
N GLN A 241 9.83 -3.20 -18.17
CA GLN A 241 9.32 -2.77 -19.47
C GLN A 241 8.64 -1.41 -19.44
N LEU A 242 8.60 -0.74 -18.30
CA LEU A 242 7.94 0.55 -18.13
C LEU A 242 8.47 1.62 -19.11
N ALA A 243 9.77 1.62 -19.40
CA ALA A 243 10.37 2.51 -20.39
C ALA A 243 9.81 2.34 -21.82
N ASN A 244 9.23 1.18 -22.14
CA ASN A 244 8.61 0.84 -23.41
C ASN A 244 7.08 1.02 -23.39
N ALA A 245 6.56 1.81 -22.46
CA ALA A 245 5.14 2.07 -22.31
C ALA A 245 4.50 2.56 -23.60
N LYS A 246 3.31 2.02 -23.89
CA LYS A 246 2.57 2.32 -25.13
C LYS A 246 1.54 3.41 -24.93
N HIS A 247 0.90 3.42 -23.77
CA HIS A 247 -0.16 4.39 -23.49
C HIS A 247 0.42 5.80 -23.41
N PRO A 248 -0.14 6.76 -24.16
CA PRO A 248 0.36 8.12 -24.19
C PRO A 248 0.48 8.74 -22.77
N TYR A 249 -0.50 8.54 -21.87
CA TYR A 249 -0.44 9.03 -20.49
C TYR A 249 0.81 8.50 -19.75
N THR A 250 1.10 7.20 -19.83
CA THR A 250 2.29 6.60 -19.20
C THR A 250 3.58 7.21 -19.75
N ARG A 251 3.63 7.40 -21.07
CA ARG A 251 4.77 8.07 -21.73
C ARG A 251 4.94 9.51 -21.27
N GLY A 252 3.83 10.21 -21.11
CA GLY A 252 3.83 11.58 -20.59
C GLY A 252 4.32 11.66 -19.15
N LEU A 253 3.87 10.73 -18.29
CA LEU A 253 4.37 10.63 -16.91
C LEU A 253 5.89 10.36 -16.89
N LEU A 254 6.39 9.42 -17.69
CA LEU A 254 7.83 9.12 -17.80
C LEU A 254 8.64 10.33 -18.31
N ALA A 255 8.10 11.08 -19.27
CA ALA A 255 8.75 12.29 -19.79
C ALA A 255 8.80 13.44 -18.77
N SER A 256 7.90 13.44 -17.78
CA SER A 256 7.83 14.45 -16.71
C SER A 256 8.78 14.18 -15.55
N ILE A 257 9.43 12.99 -15.51
CA ILE A 257 10.40 12.65 -14.46
C ILE A 257 11.68 13.44 -14.71
N PRO A 258 12.18 14.21 -13.71
CA PRO A 258 13.48 14.87 -13.82
C PRO A 258 14.60 13.83 -13.97
N ARG A 259 15.45 13.98 -14.99
CA ARG A 259 16.65 13.17 -15.16
C ARG A 259 17.87 14.00 -14.78
N ILE A 260 18.72 13.44 -13.93
CA ILE A 260 19.95 14.13 -13.43
C ILE A 260 20.90 14.44 -14.60
N ASP A 261 20.86 13.62 -15.65
CA ASP A 261 21.78 13.70 -16.80
C ASP A 261 21.31 14.67 -17.90
N GLU A 262 20.11 15.23 -17.78
CA GLU A 262 19.53 16.12 -18.80
C GLU A 262 19.36 17.53 -18.23
N ASN A 263 20.11 18.48 -18.80
CA ASN A 263 19.99 19.93 -18.49
C ASN A 263 18.78 20.50 -19.26
N ARG A 264 17.56 20.24 -18.80
CA ARG A 264 16.33 20.80 -19.40
C ARG A 264 15.96 22.10 -18.70
N GLU A 265 15.87 23.20 -19.43
CA GLU A 265 15.40 24.48 -18.89
C GLU A 265 13.92 24.44 -18.46
N GLN A 266 13.11 23.55 -19.03
CA GLN A 266 11.72 23.35 -18.66
C GLN A 266 11.37 21.86 -18.74
N LEU A 267 10.71 21.34 -17.70
CA LEU A 267 10.14 19.99 -17.73
C LEU A 267 8.89 20.00 -18.63
N PRO A 268 8.67 18.98 -19.47
CA PRO A 268 7.47 18.86 -20.27
C PRO A 268 6.25 18.74 -19.34
N VAL A 269 5.27 19.61 -19.56
CA VAL A 269 3.98 19.56 -18.88
C VAL A 269 3.11 18.53 -19.57
N LEU A 270 2.45 17.66 -18.81
CA LEU A 270 1.47 16.72 -19.33
C LEU A 270 0.35 17.47 -20.09
N ASP A 271 0.30 17.29 -21.40
CA ASP A 271 -0.79 17.80 -22.23
C ASP A 271 -2.05 16.95 -22.00
N ARG A 272 -2.96 17.46 -21.18
CA ARG A 272 -4.21 16.77 -20.84
C ARG A 272 -5.26 16.81 -21.96
N SER A 273 -5.07 17.62 -23.00
CA SER A 273 -6.04 17.77 -24.08
C SER A 273 -6.11 16.55 -25.00
N SER A 274 -5.04 15.77 -25.05
CA SER A 274 -4.93 14.55 -25.91
C SER A 274 -5.49 13.26 -25.25
N TRP A 275 -6.07 13.35 -24.03
CA TRP A 275 -6.43 12.16 -23.22
C TRP A 275 -7.91 12.08 -22.85
N VAL A 276 -8.72 13.03 -23.31
CA VAL A 276 -10.18 12.98 -23.12
C VAL A 276 -10.73 11.93 -24.10
N LEU A 277 -11.04 10.75 -23.56
CA LEU A 277 -11.91 9.76 -24.19
C LEU A 277 -13.37 10.09 -23.87
#